data_7d625ee77619ad453c953f305c55fc9d
#
_entry.id   7d625ee77619ad453c953f305c55fc9d
#
_cell.length_a   1.000
_cell.length_b   1.000
_cell.length_c   1.000
_cell.angle_alpha   90.00
_cell.angle_beta   90.00
_cell.angle_gamma   90.00
#
_symmetry.space_group_name_H-M   'P 1'
#
loop_
_entity.id
_entity.type
_entity.pdbx_description
1 polymer ?
#
loop_
_entity_poly.entity_id
_entity_poly.type
_entity_poly.pdbx_seq_one_letter_code
_entity_poly.pdbx_strand_id
1 'polypeptide(L)'
;MSQFKEKVFAACAKKEALFDESLGRYALRSMLAGAYLTMSTAVGIIGADVIATGIPALSRFVFAFIFAIGLVFVLIFNGELATSNMMFLTSGAYYGKIKWSKMCTILLYCTFFNFVGALILAWFFNQSFSFQHLTDKSFLVTAVSTKLGKTDWMNFTEGITANMFVNIAILGYMLLKE
;
A
#
# COMPACT_ATOMS: atom_id res chain seq x y z
N MET A 1 16.71 -23.36 11.60
CA MET A 1 15.60 -22.37 11.48
C MET A 1 14.91 -22.61 10.16
N SER A 2 13.60 -22.38 9.98
CA SER A 2 13.02 -22.60 8.65
C SER A 2 13.53 -21.50 7.70
N GLN A 3 13.79 -21.83 6.44
CA GLN A 3 14.22 -20.90 5.37
C GLN A 3 13.31 -19.66 5.31
N PHE A 4 12.03 -19.83 5.57
CA PHE A 4 11.05 -18.74 5.65
C PHE A 4 11.42 -17.71 6.72
N LYS A 5 11.74 -18.15 7.96
CA LYS A 5 12.14 -17.22 9.05
C LYS A 5 13.40 -16.43 8.69
N GLU A 6 14.34 -17.07 8.04
CA GLU A 6 15.59 -16.41 7.60
C GLU A 6 15.31 -15.31 6.57
N LYS A 7 14.45 -15.57 5.59
CA LYS A 7 14.01 -14.55 4.60
C LYS A 7 13.33 -13.36 5.27
N VAL A 8 12.43 -13.61 6.25
CA VAL A 8 11.74 -12.55 7.00
C VAL A 8 12.71 -11.69 7.80
N PHE A 9 13.68 -12.32 8.49
CA PHE A 9 14.67 -11.59 9.28
C PHE A 9 15.66 -10.83 8.39
N ALA A 10 16.07 -11.39 7.26
CA ALA A 10 16.88 -10.69 6.27
C ALA A 10 16.15 -9.45 5.71
N ALA A 11 14.84 -9.55 5.46
CA ALA A 11 14.03 -8.41 5.03
C ALA A 11 13.96 -7.34 6.13
N CYS A 12 13.77 -7.72 7.41
CA CYS A 12 13.79 -6.79 8.55
C CYS A 12 15.14 -6.06 8.62
N ALA A 13 16.25 -6.80 8.63
CA ALA A 13 17.60 -6.24 8.69
C ALA A 13 17.90 -5.29 7.51
N LYS A 14 17.47 -5.63 6.29
CA LYS A 14 17.64 -4.78 5.10
C LYS A 14 16.91 -3.43 5.26
N LYS A 15 15.71 -3.44 5.85
CA LYS A 15 14.91 -2.22 6.06
C LYS A 15 15.53 -1.32 7.13
N GLU A 16 15.99 -1.90 8.23
CA GLU A 16 16.71 -1.19 9.29
C GLU A 16 18.03 -0.59 8.75
N ALA A 17 18.82 -1.39 8.05
CA ALA A 17 20.08 -0.93 7.45
C ALA A 17 19.85 0.23 6.47
N LEU A 18 18.86 0.16 5.58
CA LEU A 18 18.53 1.23 4.65
C LEU A 18 18.12 2.52 5.40
N PHE A 19 17.35 2.38 6.47
CA PHE A 19 16.93 3.52 7.28
C PHE A 19 18.11 4.19 7.98
N ASP A 20 19.05 3.41 8.50
CA ASP A 20 20.25 3.91 9.19
C ASP A 20 21.28 4.49 8.22
N GLU A 21 21.41 3.89 7.03
CA GLU A 21 22.34 4.37 6.00
C GLU A 21 21.91 5.71 5.40
N SER A 22 20.60 5.86 5.10
CA SER A 22 20.11 7.07 4.45
C SER A 22 18.61 7.28 4.61
N LEU A 23 18.25 8.21 5.51
CA LEU A 23 16.85 8.63 5.69
C LEU A 23 16.23 9.18 4.39
N GLY A 24 17.00 9.91 3.59
CA GLY A 24 16.52 10.45 2.31
C GLY A 24 16.18 9.35 1.29
N ARG A 25 17.02 8.32 1.17
CA ARG A 25 16.73 7.17 0.29
C ARG A 25 15.53 6.36 0.79
N TYR A 26 15.41 6.20 2.11
CA TYR A 26 14.27 5.54 2.72
C TYR A 26 12.97 6.33 2.46
N ALA A 27 13.00 7.66 2.68
CA ALA A 27 11.89 8.56 2.39
C ALA A 27 11.44 8.48 0.92
N LEU A 28 12.39 8.56 -0.02
CA LEU A 28 12.09 8.48 -1.45
C LEU A 28 11.42 7.15 -1.82
N ARG A 29 11.93 6.01 -1.32
CA ARG A 29 11.32 4.70 -1.56
C ARG A 29 9.92 4.58 -0.94
N SER A 30 9.71 5.21 0.21
CA SER A 30 8.39 5.27 0.85
C SER A 30 7.43 6.15 0.04
N MET A 31 7.86 7.33 -0.42
CA MET A 31 7.05 8.21 -1.28
C MET A 31 6.66 7.50 -2.58
N LEU A 32 7.60 6.82 -3.23
CA LEU A 32 7.33 6.06 -4.46
C LEU A 32 6.32 4.93 -4.22
N ALA A 33 6.37 4.23 -3.09
CA ALA A 33 5.39 3.20 -2.76
C ALA A 33 3.98 3.78 -2.64
N GLY A 34 3.81 4.92 -1.94
CA GLY A 34 2.55 5.64 -1.87
C GLY A 34 2.05 6.10 -3.24
N ALA A 35 2.97 6.64 -4.07
CA ALA A 35 2.67 7.08 -5.42
C ALA A 35 2.20 5.93 -6.33
N TYR A 36 2.85 4.77 -6.31
CA TYR A 36 2.44 3.60 -7.11
C TYR A 36 1.03 3.11 -6.76
N LEU A 37 0.70 3.07 -5.47
CA LEU A 37 -0.66 2.71 -5.04
C LEU A 37 -1.68 3.76 -5.47
N THR A 38 -1.36 5.04 -5.37
CA THR A 38 -2.25 6.12 -5.83
C THR A 38 -2.44 6.08 -7.34
N MET A 39 -1.39 5.80 -8.12
CA MET A 39 -1.48 5.65 -9.57
C MET A 39 -2.44 4.51 -9.97
N SER A 40 -2.27 3.33 -9.38
CA SER A 40 -3.16 2.20 -9.66
C SER A 40 -4.59 2.45 -9.17
N THR A 41 -4.75 3.16 -8.04
CA THR A 41 -6.06 3.59 -7.55
C THR A 41 -6.74 4.52 -8.55
N ALA A 42 -6.04 5.53 -9.05
CA ALA A 42 -6.60 6.50 -10.01
C ALA A 42 -7.02 5.84 -11.32
N VAL A 43 -6.17 5.00 -11.90
CA VAL A 43 -6.51 4.23 -13.11
C VAL A 43 -7.65 3.24 -12.84
N GLY A 44 -7.67 2.62 -11.66
CA GLY A 44 -8.74 1.72 -11.23
C GLY A 44 -10.09 2.41 -11.10
N ILE A 45 -10.11 3.64 -10.58
CA ILE A 45 -11.33 4.47 -10.50
C ILE A 45 -11.89 4.76 -11.89
N ILE A 46 -11.04 5.22 -12.81
CA ILE A 46 -11.46 5.50 -14.20
C ILE A 46 -11.98 4.22 -14.86
N GLY A 47 -11.29 3.10 -14.71
CA GLY A 47 -11.72 1.80 -15.24
C GLY A 47 -13.06 1.36 -14.65
N ALA A 48 -13.27 1.54 -13.36
CA ALA A 48 -14.53 1.22 -12.69
C ALA A 48 -15.69 2.09 -13.19
N ASP A 49 -15.47 3.40 -13.38
CA ASP A 49 -16.49 4.31 -13.92
C ASP A 49 -16.89 3.94 -15.35
N VAL A 50 -15.90 3.63 -16.22
CA VAL A 50 -16.20 3.19 -17.59
C VAL A 50 -17.03 1.91 -17.61
N ILE A 51 -16.67 0.91 -16.81
CA ILE A 51 -17.41 -0.36 -16.76
C ILE A 51 -18.79 -0.19 -16.12
N ALA A 52 -18.94 0.72 -15.17
CA ALA A 52 -20.22 0.97 -14.52
C ALA A 52 -21.31 1.45 -15.49
N THR A 53 -20.96 2.05 -16.63
CA THR A 53 -21.90 2.47 -17.67
C THR A 53 -22.61 1.31 -18.37
N GLY A 54 -21.96 0.14 -18.46
CA GLY A 54 -22.52 -1.05 -19.10
C GLY A 54 -22.82 -2.18 -18.11
N ILE A 55 -21.90 -2.51 -17.21
CA ILE A 55 -22.01 -3.63 -16.26
C ILE A 55 -21.64 -3.14 -14.85
N PRO A 56 -22.55 -2.44 -14.14
CA PRO A 56 -22.25 -1.87 -12.82
C PRO A 56 -21.72 -2.89 -11.79
N ALA A 57 -22.21 -4.14 -11.83
CA ALA A 57 -21.79 -5.18 -10.92
C ALA A 57 -20.29 -5.55 -11.05
N LEU A 58 -19.67 -5.29 -12.20
CA LEU A 58 -18.27 -5.60 -12.46
C LEU A 58 -17.31 -4.48 -12.03
N SER A 59 -17.79 -3.26 -11.81
CA SER A 59 -16.96 -2.09 -11.54
C SER A 59 -16.03 -2.26 -10.34
N ARG A 60 -16.53 -2.84 -9.25
CA ARG A 60 -15.71 -3.11 -8.05
C ARG A 60 -14.60 -4.14 -8.30
N PHE A 61 -14.88 -5.14 -9.11
CA PHE A 61 -13.89 -6.16 -9.48
C PHE A 61 -12.80 -5.54 -10.36
N VAL A 62 -13.16 -4.75 -11.35
CA VAL A 62 -12.21 -4.03 -12.22
C VAL A 62 -11.32 -3.10 -11.41
N PHE A 63 -11.91 -2.32 -10.50
CA PHE A 63 -11.14 -1.50 -9.57
C PHE A 63 -10.11 -2.33 -8.78
N ALA A 64 -10.57 -3.41 -8.14
CA ALA A 64 -9.69 -4.25 -7.30
C ALA A 64 -8.55 -4.90 -8.11
N PHE A 65 -8.84 -5.35 -9.33
CA PHE A 65 -7.85 -5.94 -10.22
C PHE A 65 -6.77 -4.93 -10.63
N ILE A 66 -7.18 -3.72 -11.06
CA ILE A 66 -6.23 -2.66 -11.44
C ILE A 66 -5.46 -2.16 -10.22
N PHE A 67 -6.11 -2.02 -9.06
CA PHE A 67 -5.45 -1.61 -7.82
C PHE A 67 -4.30 -2.56 -7.44
N ALA A 68 -4.45 -3.86 -7.65
CA ALA A 68 -3.42 -4.86 -7.35
C ALA A 68 -2.10 -4.61 -8.12
N ILE A 69 -2.15 -3.98 -9.31
CA ILE A 69 -0.97 -3.63 -10.09
C ILE A 69 -0.05 -2.66 -9.33
N GLY A 70 -0.62 -1.78 -8.51
CA GLY A 70 0.16 -0.87 -7.66
C GLY A 70 1.08 -1.61 -6.69
N LEU A 71 0.61 -2.73 -6.12
CA LEU A 71 1.46 -3.57 -5.26
C LEU A 71 2.58 -4.25 -6.06
N VAL A 72 2.29 -4.66 -7.30
CA VAL A 72 3.33 -5.21 -8.20
C VAL A 72 4.44 -4.19 -8.43
N PHE A 73 4.10 -2.92 -8.69
CA PHE A 73 5.12 -1.86 -8.83
C PHE A 73 5.93 -1.66 -7.54
N VAL A 74 5.29 -1.66 -6.38
CA VAL A 74 6.00 -1.57 -5.09
C VAL A 74 7.03 -2.70 -4.96
N LEU A 75 6.68 -3.93 -5.34
CA LEU A 75 7.55 -5.09 -5.26
C LEU A 75 8.71 -5.05 -6.26
N ILE A 76 8.43 -4.71 -7.53
CA ILE A 76 9.43 -4.66 -8.60
C ILE A 76 10.44 -3.54 -8.34
N PHE A 77 9.97 -2.35 -7.95
CA PHE A 77 10.82 -1.18 -7.76
C PHE A 77 11.35 -1.05 -6.32
N ASN A 78 11.18 -2.07 -5.48
CA ASN A 78 11.64 -2.09 -4.08
C ASN A 78 11.16 -0.87 -3.28
N GLY A 79 9.88 -0.50 -3.43
CA GLY A 79 9.25 0.53 -2.62
C GLY A 79 9.12 0.12 -1.16
N GLU A 80 9.26 1.07 -0.25
CA GLU A 80 9.06 0.84 1.18
C GLU A 80 7.59 1.14 1.54
N LEU A 81 6.81 0.09 1.74
CA LEU A 81 5.38 0.20 2.05
C LEU A 81 5.13 -0.10 3.52
N ALA A 82 4.39 0.77 4.20
CA ALA A 82 4.10 0.65 5.63
C ALA A 82 3.46 -0.70 6.00
N THR A 83 2.53 -1.20 5.20
CA THR A 83 1.84 -2.47 5.44
C THR A 83 2.78 -3.67 5.43
N SER A 84 3.72 -3.74 4.47
CA SER A 84 4.75 -4.79 4.46
C SER A 84 5.76 -4.61 5.59
N ASN A 85 6.10 -3.36 5.90
CA ASN A 85 7.04 -3.04 6.98
C ASN A 85 6.47 -3.43 8.34
N MET A 86 5.16 -3.28 8.55
CA MET A 86 4.48 -3.79 9.75
C MET A 86 4.77 -5.28 9.95
N MET A 87 4.65 -6.11 8.91
CA MET A 87 4.90 -7.54 9.03
C MET A 87 6.37 -7.86 9.35
N PHE A 88 7.30 -7.33 8.56
CA PHE A 88 8.73 -7.66 8.69
C PHE A 88 9.35 -7.11 9.98
N LEU A 89 9.08 -5.84 10.28
CA LEU A 89 9.67 -5.18 11.44
C LEU A 89 9.06 -5.66 12.75
N THR A 90 7.73 -5.91 12.80
CA THR A 90 7.08 -6.47 13.99
C THR A 90 7.57 -7.89 14.26
N SER A 91 7.71 -8.73 13.21
CA SER A 91 8.31 -10.05 13.35
C SER A 91 9.76 -9.95 13.87
N GLY A 92 10.55 -9.02 13.32
CA GLY A 92 11.90 -8.75 13.80
C GLY A 92 11.94 -8.33 15.27
N ALA A 93 11.06 -7.43 15.69
CA ALA A 93 10.97 -6.96 17.07
C ALA A 93 10.54 -8.08 18.05
N TYR A 94 9.55 -8.88 17.64
CA TYR A 94 9.09 -10.03 18.44
C TYR A 94 10.20 -11.06 18.71
N TYR A 95 11.07 -11.29 17.72
CA TYR A 95 12.21 -12.21 17.85
C TYR A 95 13.50 -11.52 18.31
N GLY A 96 13.43 -10.28 18.80
CA GLY A 96 14.60 -9.55 19.35
C GLY A 96 15.66 -9.17 18.31
N LYS A 97 15.30 -9.10 17.02
CA LYS A 97 16.23 -8.71 15.94
C LYS A 97 16.35 -7.20 15.76
N ILE A 98 15.33 -6.46 16.17
CA ILE A 98 15.27 -5.00 16.19
C ILE A 98 14.59 -4.53 17.47
N LYS A 99 14.95 -3.36 17.98
CA LYS A 99 14.29 -2.77 19.15
C LYS A 99 12.88 -2.28 18.79
N TRP A 100 11.91 -2.46 19.67
CA TRP A 100 10.53 -1.99 19.48
C TRP A 100 10.45 -0.49 19.18
N SER A 101 11.24 0.34 19.88
CA SER A 101 11.30 1.78 19.60
C SER A 101 11.76 2.09 18.18
N LYS A 102 12.80 1.38 17.71
CA LYS A 102 13.32 1.53 16.34
C LYS A 102 12.30 1.10 15.30
N MET A 103 11.64 -0.03 15.53
CA MET A 103 10.52 -0.49 14.70
C MET A 103 9.45 0.59 14.56
N CYS A 104 8.96 1.14 15.68
CA CYS A 104 7.95 2.20 15.66
C CYS A 104 8.42 3.43 14.89
N THR A 105 9.66 3.87 15.10
CA THR A 105 10.24 5.00 14.38
C THR A 105 10.24 4.76 12.87
N ILE A 106 10.70 3.60 12.42
CA ILE A 106 10.73 3.25 10.99
C ILE A 106 9.31 3.19 10.41
N LEU A 107 8.35 2.59 11.13
CA LEU A 107 6.95 2.50 10.67
C LEU A 107 6.29 3.86 10.55
N LEU A 108 6.45 4.74 11.53
CA LEU A 108 5.91 6.09 11.49
C LEU A 108 6.51 6.89 10.32
N TYR A 109 7.83 6.82 10.16
CA TYR A 109 8.53 7.49 9.08
C TYR A 109 8.05 6.98 7.71
N CYS A 110 7.97 5.66 7.53
CA CYS A 110 7.48 5.03 6.32
C CYS A 110 6.05 5.46 6.00
N THR A 111 5.15 5.40 6.99
CA THR A 111 3.74 5.78 6.84
C THR A 111 3.60 7.24 6.42
N PHE A 112 4.35 8.13 7.06
CA PHE A 112 4.34 9.56 6.72
C PHE A 112 4.76 9.78 5.26
N PHE A 113 5.85 9.18 4.82
CA PHE A 113 6.31 9.37 3.44
C PHE A 113 5.48 8.60 2.40
N ASN A 114 4.86 7.46 2.74
CA ASN A 114 3.83 6.86 1.87
C ASN A 114 2.68 7.85 1.65
N PHE A 115 2.21 8.51 2.71
CA PHE A 115 1.16 9.52 2.62
C PHE A 115 1.58 10.73 1.78
N VAL A 116 2.78 11.27 1.97
CA VAL A 116 3.31 12.39 1.16
C VAL A 116 3.35 12.00 -0.32
N GLY A 117 3.87 10.83 -0.66
CA GLY A 117 3.91 10.35 -2.05
C GLY A 117 2.52 10.18 -2.66
N ALA A 118 1.57 9.66 -1.88
CA ALA A 118 0.18 9.53 -2.29
C ALA A 118 -0.47 10.89 -2.55
N LEU A 119 -0.27 11.88 -1.68
CA LEU A 119 -0.81 13.23 -1.83
C LEU A 119 -0.28 13.93 -3.08
N ILE A 120 1.03 13.86 -3.32
CA ILE A 120 1.65 14.48 -4.49
C ILE A 120 1.02 13.92 -5.76
N LEU A 121 0.90 12.61 -5.87
CA LEU A 121 0.34 11.99 -7.08
C LEU A 121 -1.16 12.21 -7.20
N ALA A 122 -1.90 12.19 -6.09
CA ALA A 122 -3.33 12.52 -6.08
C ALA A 122 -3.58 13.95 -6.57
N TRP A 123 -2.71 14.91 -6.18
CA TRP A 123 -2.78 16.28 -6.69
C TRP A 123 -2.59 16.34 -8.21
N PHE A 124 -1.62 15.61 -8.78
CA PHE A 124 -1.45 15.53 -10.24
C PHE A 124 -2.68 14.93 -10.93
N PHE A 125 -3.21 13.82 -10.43
CA PHE A 125 -4.42 13.21 -11.00
C PHE A 125 -5.63 14.14 -10.92
N ASN A 126 -5.76 14.91 -9.84
CA ASN A 126 -6.84 15.88 -9.69
C ASN A 126 -6.84 16.97 -10.79
N GLN A 127 -5.68 17.26 -11.42
CA GLN A 127 -5.62 18.19 -12.56
C GLN A 127 -6.11 17.56 -13.88
N SER A 128 -6.33 16.25 -13.92
CA SER A 128 -6.76 15.58 -15.15
C SER A 128 -8.27 15.76 -15.42
N PHE A 129 -8.64 15.76 -16.68
CA PHE A 129 -10.03 15.93 -17.12
C PHE A 129 -10.99 14.97 -16.44
N SER A 130 -10.62 13.69 -16.33
CA SER A 130 -11.46 12.66 -15.73
C SER A 130 -11.79 12.94 -14.26
N PHE A 131 -10.85 13.49 -13.49
CA PHE A 131 -11.08 13.80 -12.07
C PHE A 131 -11.73 15.17 -11.84
N GLN A 132 -11.62 16.09 -12.79
CA GLN A 132 -12.32 17.38 -12.73
C GLN A 132 -13.84 17.27 -13.02
N HIS A 133 -14.26 16.18 -13.65
CA HIS A 133 -15.66 15.97 -14.07
C HIS A 133 -16.33 14.80 -13.33
N LEU A 134 -15.89 14.51 -12.10
CA LEU A 134 -16.53 13.51 -11.24
C LEU A 134 -17.95 13.97 -10.87
N THR A 135 -18.87 13.01 -10.86
CA THR A 135 -20.26 13.21 -10.45
C THR A 135 -20.57 12.42 -9.18
N ASP A 136 -21.70 12.67 -8.55
CA ASP A 136 -22.14 11.92 -7.35
C ASP A 136 -22.27 10.41 -7.61
N LYS A 137 -22.41 10.00 -8.87
CA LYS A 137 -22.49 8.59 -9.29
C LYS A 137 -21.14 7.97 -9.57
N SER A 138 -20.06 8.74 -9.63
CA SER A 138 -18.72 8.23 -9.90
C SER A 138 -18.26 7.27 -8.82
N PHE A 139 -17.51 6.25 -9.21
CA PHE A 139 -17.01 5.20 -8.32
C PHE A 139 -16.24 5.77 -7.12
N LEU A 140 -15.42 6.78 -7.34
CA LEU A 140 -14.66 7.42 -6.25
C LEU A 140 -15.60 8.02 -5.19
N VAL A 141 -16.60 8.80 -5.62
CA VAL A 141 -17.52 9.49 -4.70
C VAL A 141 -18.33 8.48 -3.89
N THR A 142 -18.87 7.46 -4.55
CA THR A 142 -19.62 6.39 -3.88
C THR A 142 -18.76 5.55 -2.95
N ALA A 143 -17.50 5.25 -3.31
CA ALA A 143 -16.57 4.49 -2.48
C ALA A 143 -16.15 5.28 -1.23
N VAL A 144 -15.86 6.58 -1.37
CA VAL A 144 -15.53 7.46 -0.24
C VAL A 144 -16.73 7.61 0.69
N SER A 145 -17.91 7.89 0.16
CA SER A 145 -19.14 8.00 0.96
C SER A 145 -19.44 6.72 1.75
N THR A 146 -19.26 5.56 1.11
CA THR A 146 -19.41 4.26 1.77
C THR A 146 -18.40 4.10 2.91
N LYS A 147 -17.15 4.50 2.70
CA LYS A 147 -16.09 4.41 3.73
C LYS A 147 -16.35 5.32 4.93
N LEU A 148 -16.78 6.54 4.67
CA LEU A 148 -17.10 7.52 5.72
C LEU A 148 -18.36 7.14 6.52
N GLY A 149 -19.28 6.39 5.92
CA GLY A 149 -20.47 5.86 6.60
C GLY A 149 -20.22 4.62 7.48
N LYS A 150 -19.01 4.05 7.48
CA LYS A 150 -18.67 2.90 8.32
C LYS A 150 -18.27 3.34 9.72
N THR A 151 -18.51 2.45 10.70
CA THR A 151 -17.97 2.64 12.05
C THR A 151 -16.45 2.44 12.09
N ASP A 152 -15.79 3.03 13.10
CA ASP A 152 -14.35 2.84 13.30
C ASP A 152 -13.98 1.36 13.45
N TRP A 153 -14.85 0.57 14.11
CA TRP A 153 -14.67 -0.87 14.25
C TRP A 153 -14.70 -1.60 12.91
N MET A 154 -15.63 -1.26 12.02
CA MET A 154 -15.68 -1.83 10.66
C MET A 154 -14.41 -1.48 9.87
N ASN A 155 -13.98 -0.22 9.90
CA ASN A 155 -12.76 0.22 9.23
C ASN A 155 -11.52 -0.50 9.79
N PHE A 156 -11.45 -0.70 11.10
CA PHE A 156 -10.35 -1.41 11.75
C PHE A 156 -10.29 -2.89 11.33
N THR A 157 -11.41 -3.60 11.37
CA THR A 157 -11.47 -5.04 11.01
C THR A 157 -11.20 -5.26 9.52
N GLU A 158 -11.74 -4.40 8.66
CA GLU A 158 -11.42 -4.43 7.22
C GLU A 158 -9.94 -4.12 6.96
N GLY A 159 -9.34 -3.21 7.72
CA GLY A 159 -7.91 -2.91 7.67
C GLY A 159 -7.05 -4.13 8.00
N ILE A 160 -7.40 -4.91 9.03
CA ILE A 160 -6.72 -6.18 9.35
C ILE A 160 -6.79 -7.14 8.16
N THR A 161 -7.99 -7.37 7.62
CA THR A 161 -8.20 -8.29 6.50
C THR A 161 -7.43 -7.83 5.25
N ALA A 162 -7.47 -6.55 4.92
CA ALA A 162 -6.72 -6.00 3.79
C ALA A 162 -5.21 -6.21 3.95
N ASN A 163 -4.66 -5.97 5.15
CA ASN A 163 -3.24 -6.21 5.43
C ASN A 163 -2.86 -7.69 5.32
N MET A 164 -3.74 -8.62 5.70
CA MET A 164 -3.50 -10.07 5.51
C MET A 164 -3.31 -10.40 4.04
N PHE A 165 -4.18 -9.93 3.14
CA PHE A 165 -4.05 -10.16 1.69
C PHE A 165 -2.77 -9.54 1.12
N VAL A 166 -2.44 -8.31 1.49
CA VAL A 166 -1.20 -7.65 1.06
C VAL A 166 0.02 -8.45 1.52
N ASN A 167 0.04 -8.90 2.76
CA ASN A 167 1.16 -9.65 3.31
C ASN A 167 1.30 -11.03 2.67
N ILE A 168 0.21 -11.72 2.38
CA ILE A 168 0.23 -13.00 1.64
C ILE A 168 0.83 -12.80 0.24
N ALA A 169 0.45 -11.75 -0.48
CA ALA A 169 1.01 -11.44 -1.80
C ALA A 169 2.52 -11.16 -1.75
N ILE A 170 2.96 -10.40 -0.74
CA ILE A 170 4.39 -10.07 -0.54
C ILE A 170 5.21 -11.31 -0.16
N LEU A 171 4.68 -12.15 0.73
CA LEU A 171 5.32 -13.40 1.11
C LEU A 171 5.41 -14.36 -0.08
N GLY A 172 4.34 -14.47 -0.86
CA GLY A 172 4.34 -15.27 -2.10
C GLY A 172 5.42 -14.82 -3.08
N TYR A 173 5.51 -13.51 -3.33
CA TYR A 173 6.57 -12.94 -4.18
C TYR A 173 7.97 -13.24 -3.63
N MET A 174 8.17 -13.10 -2.32
CA MET A 174 9.46 -13.36 -1.68
C MET A 174 9.88 -14.84 -1.76
N LEU A 175 8.91 -15.75 -1.72
CA LEU A 175 9.17 -17.19 -1.84
C LEU A 175 9.45 -17.63 -3.29
N LEU A 176 8.84 -16.96 -4.27
CA LEU A 176 9.02 -17.25 -5.70
C LEU A 176 10.31 -16.67 -6.27
N LYS A 177 10.91 -15.71 -5.59
CA LYS A 177 12.18 -15.09 -6.01
C LYS A 177 13.36 -15.91 -5.49
N GLU A 178 13.58 -17.08 -6.09
CA GLU A 178 14.76 -17.93 -5.88
C GLU A 178 15.85 -17.64 -6.91
#